data_99f68aba3db6161b0fef6dc5b8745b06
#
_entry.id   99f68aba3db6161b0fef6dc5b8745b06
#
_cell.length_a   1.000
_cell.length_b   1.000
_cell.length_c   1.000
_cell.angle_alpha   90.00
_cell.angle_beta   90.00
_cell.angle_gamma   90.00
#
_symmetry.space_group_name_H-M   'P 1'
#
loop_
_entity.id
_entity.type
_entity.pdbx_description
1 polymer ?
#
loop_
_entity_poly.entity_id
_entity_poly.type
_entity_poly.pdbx_seq_one_letter_code
_entity_poly.pdbx_strand_id
1 'polypeptide(L)'
;ARRFNRLYGQVFPEPEALVGEVLVGTDGQAKASKSLDNVIYLSDDAATVERKVREMYTDPKRVRADVPGTVEGNPVFVYHDAFNPDVAEVDELKERYRKGKVGDVEVKTKLVRAINGFLDPVRERRAHYALQPDLAEEILIAGTRRMQKVAQETMDQVHEAMGLYGVNLCGRVNAPDVAPVMVGGAIGT
;
A
#
# COMPACT_ATOMS: atom_id res chain seq x y z
N ALA A 1 -15.52 18.32 1.97
CA ALA A 1 -16.09 18.68 0.69
C ALA A 1 -17.62 18.74 0.74
N ARG A 2 -18.38 17.63 0.79
CA ARG A 2 -19.86 17.58 0.71
C ARG A 2 -20.56 18.53 1.67
N ARG A 3 -20.19 18.54 2.97
CA ARG A 3 -20.80 19.44 3.96
C ARG A 3 -20.53 20.90 3.67
N PHE A 4 -19.31 21.24 3.22
CA PHE A 4 -18.94 22.58 2.83
C PHE A 4 -19.77 23.04 1.64
N ASN A 5 -19.80 22.26 0.56
CA ASN A 5 -20.55 22.57 -0.66
C ASN A 5 -22.04 22.81 -0.38
N ARG A 6 -22.63 22.06 0.56
CA ARG A 6 -24.03 22.25 0.94
C ARG A 6 -24.30 23.56 1.67
N LEU A 7 -23.33 24.07 2.42
CA LEU A 7 -23.48 25.28 3.25
C LEU A 7 -23.09 26.56 2.47
N TYR A 8 -22.07 26.48 1.63
CA TYR A 8 -21.42 27.64 1.04
C TYR A 8 -21.41 27.64 -0.51
N GLY A 9 -21.99 26.63 -1.14
CA GLY A 9 -21.96 26.48 -2.59
C GLY A 9 -20.84 25.55 -3.07
N GLN A 10 -20.87 25.24 -4.36
CA GLN A 10 -20.00 24.25 -4.99
C GLN A 10 -18.57 24.81 -5.17
N VAL A 11 -17.69 24.52 -4.24
CA VAL A 11 -16.25 24.86 -4.27
C VAL A 11 -15.41 23.62 -4.51
N PHE A 12 -15.69 22.54 -3.79
CA PHE A 12 -14.94 21.30 -3.90
C PHE A 12 -15.58 20.33 -4.88
N PRO A 13 -14.79 19.56 -5.66
CA PRO A 13 -15.35 18.45 -6.43
C PRO A 13 -16.01 17.45 -5.48
N GLU A 14 -17.05 16.75 -5.95
CA GLU A 14 -17.66 15.66 -5.19
C GLU A 14 -16.63 14.53 -5.00
N PRO A 15 -16.38 14.12 -3.74
CA PRO A 15 -15.41 13.07 -3.48
C PRO A 15 -15.98 11.70 -3.87
N GLU A 16 -15.24 10.97 -4.67
CA GLU A 16 -15.47 9.58 -4.98
C GLU A 16 -14.51 8.70 -4.16
N ALA A 17 -14.96 7.50 -3.81
CA ALA A 17 -14.14 6.53 -3.10
C ALA A 17 -13.87 5.33 -4.00
N LEU A 18 -12.60 5.00 -4.19
CA LEU A 18 -12.18 3.70 -4.71
C LEU A 18 -12.04 2.77 -3.51
N VAL A 19 -12.92 1.77 -3.43
CA VAL A 19 -12.91 0.79 -2.35
C VAL A 19 -12.32 -0.50 -2.89
N GLY A 20 -11.18 -0.91 -2.36
CA GLY A 20 -10.56 -2.20 -2.62
C GLY A 20 -10.93 -3.24 -1.55
N GLU A 21 -10.59 -4.49 -1.80
CA GLU A 21 -10.72 -5.55 -0.81
C GLU A 21 -9.71 -5.36 0.32
N VAL A 22 -10.10 -5.79 1.53
CA VAL A 22 -9.23 -5.73 2.70
C VAL A 22 -8.39 -7.00 2.76
N LEU A 23 -7.07 -6.84 2.74
CA LEU A 23 -6.16 -7.95 3.00
C LEU A 23 -6.12 -8.25 4.51
N VAL A 24 -6.28 -9.51 4.82
CA VAL A 24 -6.10 -10.05 6.19
C VAL A 24 -4.61 -10.16 6.53
N GLY A 25 -4.29 -10.24 7.82
CA GLY A 25 -2.92 -10.47 8.26
C GLY A 25 -2.41 -11.86 7.86
N THR A 26 -1.10 -12.01 7.71
CA THR A 26 -0.46 -13.31 7.42
C THR A 26 -0.67 -14.33 8.55
N ASP A 27 -0.97 -13.85 9.75
CA ASP A 27 -1.31 -14.62 10.95
C ASP A 27 -2.79 -15.06 11.01
N GLY A 28 -3.61 -14.70 10.02
CA GLY A 28 -5.03 -14.99 9.98
C GLY A 28 -5.89 -14.01 10.78
N GLN A 29 -5.31 -12.94 11.34
CA GLN A 29 -6.08 -11.88 11.99
C GLN A 29 -6.83 -11.03 10.96
N ALA A 30 -7.93 -10.43 11.39
CA ALA A 30 -8.86 -9.72 10.51
C ALA A 30 -8.22 -8.51 9.77
N LYS A 31 -7.08 -8.00 10.23
CA LYS A 31 -6.43 -6.82 9.66
C LYS A 31 -4.92 -6.99 9.56
N ALA A 32 -4.40 -6.77 8.36
CA ALA A 32 -2.97 -6.57 8.14
C ALA A 32 -2.49 -5.26 8.78
N SER A 33 -1.44 -5.30 9.61
CA SER A 33 -0.94 -4.14 10.35
C SER A 33 0.57 -4.20 10.53
N LYS A 34 1.24 -3.07 10.31
CA LYS A 34 2.69 -2.94 10.55
C LYS A 34 3.06 -3.18 12.02
N SER A 35 2.22 -2.72 12.95
CA SER A 35 2.47 -2.88 14.39
C SER A 35 2.35 -4.31 14.89
N LEU A 36 1.67 -5.18 14.13
CA LEU A 36 1.54 -6.60 14.42
C LEU A 36 2.55 -7.47 13.65
N ASP A 37 3.35 -6.86 12.78
CA ASP A 37 4.30 -7.53 11.88
C ASP A 37 3.70 -8.69 11.06
N ASN A 38 2.39 -8.62 10.80
CA ASN A 38 1.62 -9.62 10.07
C ASN A 38 1.37 -9.21 8.60
N VAL A 39 2.36 -8.55 7.98
CA VAL A 39 2.26 -8.01 6.61
C VAL A 39 3.44 -8.40 5.75
N ILE A 40 3.21 -8.51 4.45
CA ILE A 40 4.27 -8.56 3.44
C ILE A 40 4.46 -7.12 2.93
N TYR A 41 5.67 -6.59 3.07
CA TYR A 41 6.00 -5.25 2.60
C TYR A 41 6.35 -5.26 1.11
N LEU A 42 6.00 -4.18 0.39
CA LEU A 42 6.45 -4.00 -1.00
C LEU A 42 7.97 -3.92 -1.13
N SER A 43 8.67 -3.68 -0.02
CA SER A 43 10.13 -3.63 0.06
C SER A 43 10.79 -4.96 0.43
N ASP A 44 9.99 -5.98 0.77
CA ASP A 44 10.55 -7.30 1.14
C ASP A 44 11.24 -7.93 -0.07
N ASP A 45 12.40 -8.53 0.15
CA ASP A 45 13.07 -9.33 -0.84
C ASP A 45 12.40 -10.70 -1.03
N ALA A 46 12.83 -11.43 -2.04
CA ALA A 46 12.21 -12.70 -2.40
C ALA A 46 12.31 -13.75 -1.28
N ALA A 47 13.43 -13.76 -0.54
CA ALA A 47 13.65 -14.69 0.56
C ALA A 47 12.77 -14.35 1.78
N THR A 48 12.62 -13.05 2.07
CA THR A 48 11.73 -12.59 3.15
C THR A 48 10.27 -12.91 2.83
N VAL A 49 9.83 -12.71 1.57
CA VAL A 49 8.48 -13.10 1.14
C VAL A 49 8.28 -14.60 1.30
N GLU A 50 9.24 -15.42 0.84
CA GLU A 50 9.17 -16.88 0.99
C GLU A 50 9.02 -17.29 2.46
N ARG A 51 9.86 -16.74 3.35
CA ARG A 51 9.78 -17.02 4.79
C ARG A 51 8.41 -16.64 5.36
N LYS A 52 7.95 -15.42 5.11
CA LYS A 52 6.64 -14.93 5.62
C LYS A 52 5.47 -15.76 5.10
N VAL A 53 5.47 -16.16 3.84
CA VAL A 53 4.42 -17.02 3.28
C VAL A 53 4.48 -18.42 3.88
N ARG A 54 5.66 -18.99 4.11
CA ARG A 54 5.79 -20.29 4.80
C ARG A 54 5.25 -20.24 6.22
N GLU A 55 5.43 -19.13 6.93
CA GLU A 55 4.96 -18.89 8.29
C GLU A 55 3.46 -18.47 8.36
N MET A 56 2.81 -18.20 7.21
CA MET A 56 1.38 -17.84 7.20
C MET A 56 0.55 -18.89 7.94
N TYR A 57 -0.54 -18.39 8.54
CA TYR A 57 -1.54 -19.21 9.20
C TYR A 57 -1.92 -20.44 8.35
N THR A 58 -1.97 -21.56 9.01
CA THR A 58 -2.42 -22.85 8.46
C THR A 58 -3.55 -23.35 9.34
N ASP A 59 -4.58 -23.94 8.73
CA ASP A 59 -5.72 -24.50 9.48
C ASP A 59 -5.23 -25.53 10.53
N PRO A 60 -5.36 -25.26 11.84
CA PRO A 60 -4.87 -26.16 12.88
C PRO A 60 -5.58 -27.51 12.92
N LYS A 61 -6.75 -27.63 12.29
CA LYS A 61 -7.48 -28.90 12.14
C LYS A 61 -6.87 -29.78 11.06
N ARG A 62 -6.02 -29.21 10.22
CA ARG A 62 -5.40 -29.90 9.10
C ARG A 62 -4.01 -30.39 9.44
N VAL A 63 -3.94 -31.52 10.12
CA VAL A 63 -2.67 -32.13 10.56
C VAL A 63 -1.92 -32.82 9.41
N ARG A 64 -2.60 -33.18 8.31
CA ARG A 64 -2.06 -33.93 7.17
C ARG A 64 -2.65 -33.39 5.87
N ALA A 65 -1.91 -33.59 4.76
CA ALA A 65 -2.30 -33.11 3.44
C ALA A 65 -3.57 -33.79 2.87
N ASP A 66 -3.89 -34.99 3.35
CA ASP A 66 -5.07 -35.77 2.98
C ASP A 66 -6.34 -35.38 3.77
N VAL A 67 -6.22 -34.48 4.74
CA VAL A 67 -7.37 -33.94 5.47
C VAL A 67 -7.96 -32.76 4.69
N PRO A 68 -9.30 -32.76 4.43
CA PRO A 68 -9.99 -31.61 3.85
C PRO A 68 -9.75 -30.34 4.65
N GLY A 69 -9.49 -29.22 3.95
CA GLY A 69 -9.24 -27.94 4.58
C GLY A 69 -10.33 -26.90 4.23
N THR A 70 -10.35 -25.83 5.02
CA THR A 70 -11.27 -24.69 4.81
C THR A 70 -10.56 -23.61 3.99
N VAL A 71 -11.17 -23.19 2.90
CA VAL A 71 -10.66 -22.13 2.01
C VAL A 71 -11.14 -20.77 2.50
N GLU A 72 -12.37 -20.70 2.97
CA GLU A 72 -13.07 -19.48 3.39
C GLU A 72 -12.35 -18.88 4.63
N GLY A 73 -11.90 -17.62 4.47
CA GLY A 73 -11.16 -16.92 5.53
C GLY A 73 -9.71 -17.38 5.73
N ASN A 74 -9.22 -18.32 4.93
CA ASN A 74 -7.82 -18.74 4.98
C ASN A 74 -6.95 -17.68 4.27
N PRO A 75 -6.00 -17.04 4.98
CA PRO A 75 -5.19 -15.95 4.43
C PRO A 75 -4.41 -16.36 3.18
N VAL A 76 -3.95 -17.60 3.09
CA VAL A 76 -3.19 -18.08 1.92
C VAL A 76 -4.03 -17.97 0.65
N PHE A 77 -5.32 -18.32 0.70
CA PHE A 77 -6.21 -18.20 -0.46
C PHE A 77 -6.66 -16.77 -0.72
N VAL A 78 -6.85 -15.95 0.32
CA VAL A 78 -7.10 -14.50 0.15
C VAL A 78 -5.95 -13.84 -0.62
N TYR A 79 -4.71 -14.20 -0.29
CA TYR A 79 -3.54 -13.69 -1.00
C TYR A 79 -3.40 -14.27 -2.41
N HIS A 80 -3.79 -15.52 -2.63
CA HIS A 80 -3.87 -16.09 -3.99
C HIS A 80 -4.85 -15.32 -4.86
N ASP A 81 -6.05 -15.04 -4.35
CA ASP A 81 -7.07 -14.27 -5.07
C ASP A 81 -6.61 -12.85 -5.41
N ALA A 82 -5.80 -12.24 -4.54
CA ALA A 82 -5.31 -10.88 -4.73
C ALA A 82 -4.09 -10.79 -5.68
N PHE A 83 -3.20 -11.79 -5.69
CA PHE A 83 -1.88 -11.67 -6.32
C PHE A 83 -1.57 -12.74 -7.37
N ASN A 84 -2.31 -13.83 -7.44
CA ASN A 84 -2.06 -14.84 -8.48
C ASN A 84 -2.88 -14.53 -9.74
N PRO A 85 -2.23 -14.20 -10.87
CA PRO A 85 -2.94 -13.89 -12.10
C PRO A 85 -3.58 -15.11 -12.77
N ASP A 86 -3.19 -16.33 -12.39
CA ASP A 86 -3.77 -17.57 -12.91
C ASP A 86 -4.96 -18.01 -12.06
N VAL A 87 -6.12 -17.44 -12.38
CA VAL A 87 -7.39 -17.73 -11.70
C VAL A 87 -7.75 -19.21 -11.77
N ALA A 88 -7.45 -19.87 -12.91
CA ALA A 88 -7.75 -21.31 -13.09
C ALA A 88 -6.88 -22.17 -12.13
N GLU A 89 -5.60 -21.83 -11.97
CA GLU A 89 -4.74 -22.49 -10.96
C GLU A 89 -5.27 -22.30 -9.53
N VAL A 90 -5.73 -21.09 -9.22
CA VAL A 90 -6.29 -20.79 -7.87
C VAL A 90 -7.55 -21.60 -7.60
N ASP A 91 -8.47 -21.67 -8.56
CA ASP A 91 -9.71 -22.42 -8.42
C ASP A 91 -9.45 -23.93 -8.29
N GLU A 92 -8.53 -24.47 -9.07
CA GLU A 92 -8.09 -25.88 -8.94
C GLU A 92 -7.50 -26.15 -7.56
N LEU A 93 -6.63 -25.26 -7.07
CA LEU A 93 -6.03 -25.37 -5.73
C LEU A 93 -7.10 -25.37 -4.64
N LYS A 94 -8.07 -24.45 -4.71
CA LYS A 94 -9.18 -24.38 -3.76
C LYS A 94 -9.98 -25.69 -3.73
N GLU A 95 -10.32 -26.22 -4.92
CA GLU A 95 -11.05 -27.51 -4.99
C GLU A 95 -10.24 -28.68 -4.41
N ARG A 96 -8.96 -28.77 -4.77
CA ARG A 96 -8.06 -29.82 -4.25
C ARG A 96 -7.89 -29.69 -2.73
N TYR A 97 -7.82 -28.46 -2.21
CA TYR A 97 -7.67 -28.19 -0.80
C TYR A 97 -8.90 -28.63 -0.01
N ARG A 98 -10.10 -28.31 -0.49
CA ARG A 98 -11.38 -28.77 0.10
C ARG A 98 -11.54 -30.30 0.08
N LYS A 99 -10.93 -30.96 -0.89
CA LYS A 99 -10.96 -32.43 -1.06
C LYS A 99 -9.80 -33.15 -0.34
N GLY A 100 -8.90 -32.45 0.33
CA GLY A 100 -7.68 -33.03 0.93
C GLY A 100 -6.73 -33.65 -0.09
N LYS A 101 -6.58 -33.04 -1.26
CA LYS A 101 -5.75 -33.54 -2.37
C LYS A 101 -4.53 -32.65 -2.67
N VAL A 102 -4.25 -31.65 -1.84
CA VAL A 102 -3.10 -30.77 -1.96
C VAL A 102 -2.59 -30.39 -0.57
N GLY A 103 -1.27 -30.35 -0.38
CA GLY A 103 -0.63 -29.95 0.87
C GLY A 103 -0.46 -28.43 0.98
N ASP A 104 -0.39 -27.90 2.20
CA ASP A 104 -0.14 -26.47 2.45
C ASP A 104 1.18 -26.00 1.86
N VAL A 105 2.19 -26.87 1.83
CA VAL A 105 3.49 -26.57 1.24
C VAL A 105 3.36 -26.25 -0.26
N GLU A 106 2.59 -27.05 -1.01
CA GLU A 106 2.38 -26.82 -2.44
C GLU A 106 1.64 -25.49 -2.68
N VAL A 107 0.55 -25.27 -1.93
CA VAL A 107 -0.26 -24.03 -2.03
C VAL A 107 0.60 -22.82 -1.71
N LYS A 108 1.36 -22.84 -0.61
CA LYS A 108 2.25 -21.75 -0.21
C LYS A 108 3.38 -21.52 -1.21
N THR A 109 3.96 -22.58 -1.79
CA THR A 109 5.01 -22.44 -2.82
C THR A 109 4.51 -21.72 -4.06
N LYS A 110 3.29 -22.04 -4.51
CA LYS A 110 2.65 -21.34 -5.64
C LYS A 110 2.35 -19.88 -5.29
N LEU A 111 1.92 -19.60 -4.06
CA LEU A 111 1.71 -18.24 -3.58
C LEU A 111 3.02 -17.42 -3.56
N VAL A 112 4.12 -18.00 -3.09
CA VAL A 112 5.46 -17.36 -3.14
C VAL A 112 5.81 -16.93 -4.56
N ARG A 113 5.60 -17.82 -5.54
CA ARG A 113 5.84 -17.50 -6.95
C ARG A 113 4.97 -16.32 -7.42
N ALA A 114 3.70 -16.34 -7.11
CA ALA A 114 2.76 -15.31 -7.51
C ALA A 114 3.11 -13.94 -6.90
N ILE A 115 3.37 -13.89 -5.59
CA ILE A 115 3.73 -12.64 -4.90
C ILE A 115 5.08 -12.11 -5.40
N ASN A 116 6.09 -12.96 -5.57
CA ASN A 116 7.38 -12.52 -6.08
C ASN A 116 7.26 -12.00 -7.51
N GLY A 117 6.51 -12.68 -8.39
CA GLY A 117 6.24 -12.18 -9.75
C GLY A 117 5.54 -10.82 -9.77
N PHE A 118 4.65 -10.56 -8.82
CA PHE A 118 4.02 -9.25 -8.65
C PHE A 118 5.01 -8.18 -8.13
N LEU A 119 5.91 -8.55 -7.20
CA LEU A 119 6.83 -7.62 -6.56
C LEU A 119 8.11 -7.34 -7.38
N ASP A 120 8.53 -8.24 -8.26
CA ASP A 120 9.78 -8.08 -9.01
C ASP A 120 9.84 -6.77 -9.81
N PRO A 121 8.82 -6.36 -10.59
CA PRO A 121 8.84 -5.06 -11.26
C PRO A 121 8.87 -3.86 -10.31
N VAL A 122 8.36 -4.01 -9.08
CA VAL A 122 8.40 -2.97 -8.04
C VAL A 122 9.83 -2.86 -7.48
N ARG A 123 10.47 -4.00 -7.22
CA ARG A 123 11.87 -4.07 -6.74
C ARG A 123 12.85 -3.47 -7.76
N GLU A 124 12.68 -3.80 -9.05
CA GLU A 124 13.48 -3.24 -10.12
C GLU A 124 13.38 -1.72 -10.20
N ARG A 125 12.15 -1.19 -10.20
CA ARG A 125 11.92 0.26 -10.19
C ARG A 125 12.49 0.91 -8.95
N ARG A 126 12.32 0.31 -7.78
CA ARG A 126 12.89 0.81 -6.53
C ARG A 126 14.41 0.86 -6.59
N ALA A 127 15.07 -0.20 -7.09
CA ALA A 127 16.52 -0.24 -7.25
C ALA A 127 17.00 0.86 -8.20
N HIS A 128 16.30 1.09 -9.31
CA HIS A 128 16.61 2.17 -10.25
C HIS A 128 16.55 3.55 -9.58
N TYR A 129 15.48 3.86 -8.84
CA TYR A 129 15.34 5.16 -8.19
C TYR A 129 16.24 5.31 -6.94
N ALA A 130 16.61 4.21 -6.29
CA ALA A 130 17.56 4.26 -5.16
C ALA A 130 18.96 4.74 -5.57
N LEU A 131 19.31 4.64 -6.85
CA LEU A 131 20.56 5.18 -7.40
C LEU A 131 20.50 6.69 -7.65
N GLN A 132 19.33 7.33 -7.48
CA GLN A 132 19.09 8.73 -7.78
C GLN A 132 18.44 9.44 -6.57
N PRO A 133 19.15 9.58 -5.45
CA PRO A 133 18.57 10.17 -4.22
C PRO A 133 18.08 11.61 -4.42
N ASP A 134 18.82 12.40 -5.22
CA ASP A 134 18.48 13.80 -5.48
C ASP A 134 17.17 13.95 -6.28
N LEU A 135 16.87 12.99 -7.15
CA LEU A 135 15.63 13.00 -7.94
C LEU A 135 14.36 12.98 -7.05
N ALA A 136 14.41 12.25 -5.94
CA ALA A 136 13.27 12.19 -5.02
C ALA A 136 13.02 13.57 -4.37
N GLU A 137 14.08 14.28 -4.02
CA GLU A 137 14.01 15.64 -3.46
C GLU A 137 13.51 16.64 -4.50
N GLU A 138 14.02 16.60 -5.72
CA GLU A 138 13.56 17.45 -6.83
C GLU A 138 12.07 17.25 -7.10
N ILE A 139 11.60 16.01 -7.16
CA ILE A 139 10.18 15.69 -7.38
C ILE A 139 9.33 16.23 -6.22
N LEU A 140 9.79 16.09 -4.98
CA LEU A 140 9.09 16.58 -3.80
C LEU A 140 8.97 18.11 -3.83
N ILE A 141 10.06 18.81 -4.09
CA ILE A 141 10.10 20.28 -4.16
C ILE A 141 9.19 20.78 -5.30
N ALA A 142 9.32 20.22 -6.50
CA ALA A 142 8.50 20.59 -7.64
C ALA A 142 7.01 20.29 -7.39
N GLY A 143 6.69 19.16 -6.80
CA GLY A 143 5.34 18.77 -6.41
C GLY A 143 4.75 19.72 -5.36
N THR A 144 5.53 20.08 -4.34
CA THR A 144 5.11 21.01 -3.29
C THR A 144 4.78 22.39 -3.88
N ARG A 145 5.66 22.93 -4.72
CA ARG A 145 5.40 24.24 -5.39
C ARG A 145 4.11 24.22 -6.23
N ARG A 146 3.88 23.13 -6.98
CA ARG A 146 2.66 22.98 -7.77
C ARG A 146 1.43 22.91 -6.86
N MET A 147 1.48 22.13 -5.78
CA MET A 147 0.35 21.98 -4.87
C MET A 147 0.08 23.24 -4.04
N GLN A 148 1.11 24.02 -3.69
CA GLN A 148 0.91 25.32 -3.03
C GLN A 148 0.05 26.25 -3.89
N LYS A 149 0.28 26.29 -5.20
CA LYS A 149 -0.55 27.09 -6.11
C LYS A 149 -2.01 26.61 -6.12
N VAL A 150 -2.24 25.31 -6.27
CA VAL A 150 -3.58 24.72 -6.26
C VAL A 150 -4.29 24.95 -4.92
N ALA A 151 -3.56 24.80 -3.82
CA ALA A 151 -4.10 25.04 -2.48
C ALA A 151 -4.49 26.51 -2.28
N GLN A 152 -3.66 27.46 -2.75
CA GLN A 152 -3.98 28.87 -2.67
C GLN A 152 -5.23 29.22 -3.48
N GLU A 153 -5.33 28.77 -4.72
CA GLU A 153 -6.51 28.98 -5.58
C GLU A 153 -7.79 28.40 -4.92
N THR A 154 -7.67 27.22 -4.29
CA THR A 154 -8.78 26.61 -3.58
C THR A 154 -9.17 27.42 -2.33
N MET A 155 -8.19 27.90 -1.58
CA MET A 155 -8.44 28.72 -0.38
C MET A 155 -9.06 30.06 -0.73
N ASP A 156 -8.68 30.67 -1.84
CA ASP A 156 -9.30 31.91 -2.31
C ASP A 156 -10.79 31.70 -2.60
N GLN A 157 -11.14 30.61 -3.31
CA GLN A 157 -12.55 30.23 -3.55
C GLN A 157 -13.31 29.93 -2.25
N VAL A 158 -12.67 29.28 -1.29
CA VAL A 158 -13.26 29.01 0.04
C VAL A 158 -13.55 30.31 0.78
N HIS A 159 -12.59 31.24 0.81
CA HIS A 159 -12.76 32.56 1.45
C HIS A 159 -13.88 33.37 0.78
N GLU A 160 -13.93 33.37 -0.54
CA GLU A 160 -14.99 34.01 -1.30
C GLU A 160 -16.36 33.42 -0.96
N ALA A 161 -16.50 32.08 -1.00
CA ALA A 161 -17.75 31.42 -0.72
C ALA A 161 -18.25 31.63 0.73
N MET A 162 -17.33 31.80 1.67
CA MET A 162 -17.64 32.08 3.08
C MET A 162 -17.85 33.58 3.36
N GLY A 163 -17.64 34.47 2.38
CA GLY A 163 -17.73 35.91 2.57
C GLY A 163 -16.62 36.52 3.41
N LEU A 164 -15.45 35.85 3.49
CA LEU A 164 -14.30 36.30 4.27
C LEU A 164 -13.41 37.26 3.45
N TYR A 165 -14.00 38.36 3.01
CA TYR A 165 -13.26 39.37 2.27
C TYR A 165 -12.35 40.22 3.19
N GLY A 166 -11.11 40.40 2.78
CA GLY A 166 -10.16 41.33 3.42
C GLY A 166 -9.43 40.77 4.63
N VAL A 167 -9.63 39.51 5.01
CA VAL A 167 -8.84 38.87 6.05
C VAL A 167 -7.71 38.08 5.40
N ASN A 168 -6.53 38.69 5.27
CA ASN A 168 -5.29 37.93 4.99
C ASN A 168 -4.96 37.05 6.19
N LEU A 169 -5.72 35.96 6.39
CA LEU A 169 -5.49 34.96 7.44
C LEU A 169 -4.25 34.12 7.17
N CYS A 170 -3.81 34.06 5.93
CA CYS A 170 -2.44 33.63 5.59
C CYS A 170 -1.56 34.88 5.56
N GLY A 171 -1.09 35.32 6.71
CA GLY A 171 0.16 36.06 6.74
C GLY A 171 1.11 35.27 5.84
N ARG A 172 1.71 35.93 4.85
CA ARG A 172 2.77 35.32 4.05
C ARG A 172 3.77 34.74 5.04
N VAL A 173 3.69 33.46 5.29
CA VAL A 173 4.84 32.72 5.76
C VAL A 173 5.76 32.80 4.54
N ASN A 174 6.60 33.84 4.52
CA ASN A 174 7.80 33.78 3.72
C ASN A 174 8.44 32.47 4.15
N ALA A 175 8.33 31.45 3.31
CA ALA A 175 9.11 30.25 3.50
C ALA A 175 10.54 30.79 3.68
N PRO A 176 11.20 30.49 4.81
CA PRO A 176 12.57 30.89 4.93
C PRO A 176 13.25 30.34 3.68
N ASP A 177 14.05 31.18 3.04
CA ASP A 177 15.01 30.72 2.04
C ASP A 177 15.77 29.58 2.70
N VAL A 178 15.35 28.36 2.45
CA VAL A 178 16.01 27.17 2.98
C VAL A 178 17.27 27.11 2.15
N ALA A 179 18.32 27.75 2.69
CA ALA A 179 19.65 27.54 2.21
C ALA A 179 19.89 26.02 2.17
N PRO A 180 20.54 25.49 1.14
CA PRO A 180 20.80 24.06 1.04
C PRO A 180 21.51 23.62 2.32
N VAL A 181 20.91 22.68 3.05
CA VAL A 181 21.55 22.03 4.19
C VAL A 181 22.74 21.28 3.62
N MET A 182 23.91 21.88 3.79
CA MET A 182 25.18 21.23 3.50
C MET A 182 25.31 20.06 4.48
N VAL A 183 24.94 18.86 4.05
CA VAL A 183 25.27 17.62 4.77
C VAL A 183 26.75 17.36 4.58
N GLY A 184 27.57 18.13 5.32
CA GLY A 184 28.97 17.88 5.51
C GLY A 184 29.16 16.93 6.69
N GLY A 185 29.36 15.66 6.41
CA GLY A 185 29.70 14.64 7.39
C GLY A 185 30.71 13.68 6.79
N ALA A 186 31.97 14.08 6.72
CA ALA A 186 33.07 13.17 6.47
C ALA A 186 33.05 12.08 7.56
N ILE A 187 32.90 10.85 7.19
CA ILE A 187 33.27 9.71 8.03
C ILE A 187 34.74 9.44 7.72
N GLY A 188 35.60 9.91 8.62
CA GLY A 188 37.00 9.60 8.62
C GLY A 188 37.25 8.20 9.17
N THR A 189 38.15 7.50 8.45
CA THR A 189 38.98 6.31 8.78
C THR A 189 38.48 5.34 9.85
#